data_835c3fa0f6862d9a0273663bd5a3597e
#
_entry.id   835c3fa0f6862d9a0273663bd5a3597e
#
_cell.length_a   1.000
_cell.length_b   1.000
_cell.length_c   1.000
_cell.angle_alpha   90.00
_cell.angle_beta   90.00
_cell.angle_gamma   90.00
#
_symmetry.space_group_name_H-M   'P 1'
#
loop_
_entity.id
_entity.type
_entity.pdbx_description
1 polymer ?
#
loop_
_entity_poly.entity_id
_entity_poly.type
_entity_poly.pdbx_seq_one_letter_code
_entity_poly.pdbx_strand_id
1 'polypeptide(L)'
;MKRVSQLTALALLCGLATFSSLAADMPNAMTLSQLQAQHGTPVDTRASAFYNGWPQTLSGPSGHEPAALNLSAAWLDAMSDEQIALWAKQHQLSPSSAIALYGNARDNQAVRARLEKAGFHSVSLLSDALQTPERLQRLPHFEQLVYPQWIHQLQQGKPVVAAPEGDWKVIEAAWGAPKFYLLNHIPGAGYIDTNEVESEPLWNKVSDDKLKAMLAKHGI
;
A
#
# COMPACT_ATOMS: atom_id res chain seq x y z
N MET A 1 -55.32 -17.95 55.49
CA MET A 1 -55.25 -17.97 54.00
C MET A 1 -53.95 -17.30 53.60
N LYS A 2 -52.92 -18.09 53.30
CA LYS A 2 -51.59 -17.60 52.86
C LYS A 2 -51.47 -17.87 51.36
N ARG A 3 -51.32 -16.80 50.54
CA ARG A 3 -50.99 -16.91 49.12
C ARG A 3 -49.48 -17.07 48.94
N VAL A 4 -49.11 -18.14 48.30
CA VAL A 4 -47.73 -18.41 47.89
C VAL A 4 -47.55 -17.82 46.48
N SER A 5 -46.68 -16.84 46.33
CA SER A 5 -46.26 -16.29 45.05
C SER A 5 -45.17 -17.17 44.44
N GLN A 6 -45.44 -17.74 43.28
CA GLN A 6 -44.43 -18.44 42.50
C GLN A 6 -43.62 -17.40 41.70
N LEU A 7 -42.32 -17.35 41.95
CA LEU A 7 -41.33 -16.64 41.17
C LEU A 7 -40.87 -17.55 40.00
N THR A 8 -41.27 -17.19 38.80
CA THR A 8 -40.79 -17.82 37.56
C THR A 8 -39.41 -17.22 37.22
N ALA A 9 -38.37 -18.03 37.38
CA ALA A 9 -37.02 -17.65 36.91
C ALA A 9 -36.93 -17.82 35.40
N LEU A 10 -36.79 -16.71 34.68
CA LEU A 10 -36.52 -16.67 33.23
C LEU A 10 -35.01 -16.85 33.04
N ALA A 11 -34.59 -18.04 32.63
CA ALA A 11 -33.20 -18.32 32.28
C ALA A 11 -32.91 -17.68 30.88
N LEU A 12 -32.12 -16.63 30.89
CA LEU A 12 -31.58 -16.00 29.67
C LEU A 12 -30.46 -16.89 29.13
N LEU A 13 -30.75 -17.70 28.11
CA LEU A 13 -29.72 -18.39 27.33
C LEU A 13 -28.97 -17.34 26.49
N CYS A 14 -27.81 -16.88 26.97
CA CYS A 14 -26.82 -16.22 26.12
C CYS A 14 -26.22 -17.25 25.17
N GLY A 15 -26.76 -17.30 23.95
CA GLY A 15 -26.12 -18.02 22.86
C GLY A 15 -24.78 -17.38 22.54
N LEU A 16 -23.69 -18.02 22.94
CA LEU A 16 -22.35 -17.75 22.44
C LEU A 16 -22.33 -18.11 20.95
N ALA A 17 -22.60 -17.11 20.10
CA ALA A 17 -22.28 -17.21 18.70
C ALA A 17 -20.75 -17.33 18.60
N THR A 18 -20.26 -18.55 18.47
CA THR A 18 -18.90 -18.79 18.01
C THR A 18 -18.80 -18.25 16.60
N PHE A 19 -18.23 -17.07 16.44
CA PHE A 19 -17.68 -16.64 15.17
C PHE A 19 -16.57 -17.62 14.81
N SER A 20 -16.92 -18.69 14.10
CA SER A 20 -15.95 -19.46 13.35
C SER A 20 -15.34 -18.48 12.36
N SER A 21 -14.11 -18.02 12.64
CA SER A 21 -13.32 -17.35 11.64
C SER A 21 -13.22 -18.32 10.47
N LEU A 22 -13.83 -17.96 9.35
CA LEU A 22 -13.49 -18.52 8.06
C LEU A 22 -12.03 -18.10 7.74
N ALA A 23 -11.08 -18.70 8.47
CA ALA A 23 -9.77 -18.94 7.92
C ALA A 23 -10.02 -19.99 6.84
N ALA A 24 -10.34 -19.53 5.63
CA ALA A 24 -10.30 -20.40 4.47
C ALA A 24 -8.96 -21.13 4.52
N ASP A 25 -9.01 -22.46 4.51
CA ASP A 25 -7.85 -23.33 4.44
C ASP A 25 -6.91 -22.79 3.37
N MET A 26 -5.84 -22.09 3.81
CA MET A 26 -4.74 -21.69 2.96
C MET A 26 -3.70 -22.82 3.08
N PRO A 27 -3.80 -23.87 2.24
CA PRO A 27 -2.85 -24.95 2.29
C PRO A 27 -1.49 -24.43 1.82
N ASN A 28 -0.46 -24.77 2.55
CA ASN A 28 0.94 -24.53 2.27
C ASN A 28 1.47 -23.13 2.66
N ALA A 29 1.51 -22.82 3.97
CA ALA A 29 2.38 -21.78 4.48
C ALA A 29 3.83 -22.31 4.56
N MET A 30 4.80 -21.47 4.15
CA MET A 30 6.23 -21.77 4.26
C MET A 30 6.98 -20.56 4.81
N THR A 31 8.14 -20.81 5.40
CA THR A 31 9.03 -19.73 5.86
C THR A 31 9.84 -19.17 4.68
N LEU A 32 10.42 -17.98 4.87
CA LEU A 32 11.32 -17.39 3.87
C LEU A 32 12.50 -18.32 3.54
N SER A 33 13.06 -18.97 4.56
CA SER A 33 14.17 -19.92 4.35
C SER A 33 13.75 -21.13 3.51
N GLN A 34 12.55 -21.67 3.72
CA GLN A 34 12.01 -22.75 2.89
C GLN A 34 11.76 -22.31 1.45
N LEU A 35 11.26 -21.10 1.25
CA LEU A 35 11.05 -20.51 -0.06
C LEU A 35 12.40 -20.33 -0.81
N GLN A 36 13.40 -19.80 -0.13
CA GLN A 36 14.75 -19.59 -0.67
C GLN A 36 15.42 -20.93 -1.07
N ALA A 37 15.22 -21.99 -0.26
CA ALA A 37 15.73 -23.32 -0.59
C ALA A 37 15.14 -23.89 -1.89
N GLN A 38 13.96 -23.40 -2.33
CA GLN A 38 13.31 -23.74 -3.58
C GLN A 38 13.58 -22.72 -4.71
N HIS A 39 14.51 -21.76 -4.49
CA HIS A 39 14.71 -20.62 -5.38
C HIS A 39 13.43 -19.83 -5.68
N GLY A 40 12.49 -19.82 -4.73
CA GLY A 40 11.20 -19.18 -4.89
C GLY A 40 11.24 -17.69 -4.62
N THR A 41 10.18 -16.99 -5.02
CA THR A 41 10.06 -15.54 -4.99
C THR A 41 9.00 -15.12 -3.96
N PRO A 42 9.33 -14.31 -2.95
CA PRO A 42 8.34 -13.68 -2.09
C PRO A 42 7.62 -12.57 -2.87
N VAL A 43 6.30 -12.46 -2.69
CA VAL A 43 5.48 -11.43 -3.34
C VAL A 43 4.67 -10.67 -2.29
N ASP A 44 4.92 -9.38 -2.20
CA ASP A 44 4.21 -8.45 -1.32
C ASP A 44 2.91 -8.01 -2.00
N THR A 45 1.78 -8.32 -1.37
CA THR A 45 0.45 -7.97 -1.88
C THR A 45 -0.07 -6.64 -1.36
N ARG A 46 0.65 -6.02 -0.41
CA ARG A 46 0.31 -4.72 0.16
C ARG A 46 0.44 -3.60 -0.87
N ALA A 47 -0.16 -2.45 -0.58
CA ALA A 47 0.03 -1.25 -1.38
C ALA A 47 1.53 -0.90 -1.49
N SER A 48 1.93 -0.36 -2.66
CA SER A 48 3.34 -0.06 -2.97
C SER A 48 4.00 0.88 -1.97
N ALA A 49 3.24 1.77 -1.34
CA ALA A 49 3.77 2.61 -0.28
C ALA A 49 4.41 1.77 0.85
N PHE A 50 3.74 0.70 1.28
CA PHE A 50 4.23 -0.17 2.35
C PHE A 50 5.39 -1.05 1.90
N TYR A 51 5.37 -1.53 0.66
CA TYR A 51 6.50 -2.20 0.05
C TYR A 51 7.73 -1.27 -0.01
N ASN A 52 7.55 -0.04 -0.43
CA ASN A 52 8.63 0.93 -0.59
C ASN A 52 9.30 1.32 0.73
N GLY A 53 8.58 1.28 1.86
CA GLY A 53 9.17 1.62 3.15
C GLY A 53 8.20 2.21 4.17
N TRP A 54 7.02 2.67 3.76
CA TRP A 54 6.05 3.21 4.72
C TRP A 54 5.51 2.11 5.62
N PRO A 55 5.44 2.30 6.94
CA PRO A 55 4.78 1.35 7.81
C PRO A 55 3.25 1.49 7.70
N GLN A 56 2.52 0.39 7.86
CA GLN A 56 1.04 0.39 7.87
C GLN A 56 0.45 1.04 9.13
N THR A 57 1.19 1.04 10.22
CA THR A 57 0.85 1.68 11.50
C THR A 57 2.06 2.46 11.99
N LEU A 58 1.88 3.42 12.90
CA LEU A 58 2.97 4.28 13.39
C LEU A 58 4.21 3.52 13.90
N SER A 59 4.02 2.30 14.41
CA SER A 59 5.09 1.45 14.95
C SER A 59 5.21 0.10 14.21
N GLY A 60 4.59 -0.04 13.04
CA GLY A 60 4.62 -1.28 12.28
C GLY A 60 5.95 -1.50 11.54
N PRO A 61 6.15 -2.70 10.97
CA PRO A 61 7.31 -2.99 10.15
C PRO A 61 7.33 -2.09 8.90
N SER A 62 8.52 -1.67 8.52
CA SER A 62 8.78 -0.72 7.43
C SER A 62 9.59 -1.39 6.33
N GLY A 63 9.02 -1.47 5.13
CA GLY A 63 9.65 -2.09 3.96
C GLY A 63 9.14 -3.50 3.63
N HIS A 64 9.92 -4.24 2.86
CA HIS A 64 9.58 -5.54 2.28
C HIS A 64 10.64 -6.60 2.56
N GLU A 65 10.27 -7.86 2.41
CA GLU A 65 11.22 -8.98 2.53
C GLU A 65 12.29 -8.92 1.43
N PRO A 66 13.53 -9.38 1.72
CA PRO A 66 14.59 -9.41 0.73
C PRO A 66 14.18 -10.12 -0.56
N ALA A 67 14.51 -9.53 -1.69
CA ALA A 67 14.18 -10.01 -3.03
C ALA A 67 12.67 -10.15 -3.31
N ALA A 68 11.79 -9.58 -2.48
CA ALA A 68 10.37 -9.59 -2.74
C ALA A 68 10.02 -8.72 -3.96
N LEU A 69 9.02 -9.17 -4.72
CA LEU A 69 8.35 -8.36 -5.74
C LEU A 69 7.08 -7.76 -5.15
N ASN A 70 6.65 -6.61 -5.67
CA ASN A 70 5.35 -6.06 -5.31
C ASN A 70 4.32 -6.35 -6.41
N LEU A 71 3.25 -7.04 -6.04
CA LEU A 71 2.02 -7.16 -6.83
C LEU A 71 0.85 -6.71 -5.95
N SER A 72 0.69 -5.41 -5.84
CA SER A 72 -0.32 -4.81 -4.97
C SER A 72 -1.73 -5.25 -5.35
N ALA A 73 -2.49 -5.75 -4.39
CA ALA A 73 -3.90 -6.09 -4.58
C ALA A 73 -4.74 -4.89 -5.09
N ALA A 74 -4.34 -3.66 -4.74
CA ALA A 74 -5.00 -2.44 -5.19
C ALA A 74 -4.88 -2.19 -6.71
N TRP A 75 -3.94 -2.84 -7.41
CA TRP A 75 -3.80 -2.70 -8.86
C TRP A 75 -4.66 -3.68 -9.65
N LEU A 76 -5.14 -4.76 -9.02
CA LEU A 76 -5.77 -5.88 -9.71
C LEU A 76 -7.01 -5.49 -10.52
N ASP A 77 -7.79 -4.52 -10.04
CA ASP A 77 -8.99 -4.04 -10.75
C ASP A 77 -8.64 -3.26 -12.03
N ALA A 78 -7.44 -2.68 -12.09
CA ALA A 78 -6.94 -1.93 -13.25
C ALA A 78 -6.06 -2.80 -14.18
N MET A 79 -5.70 -4.03 -13.79
CA MET A 79 -4.84 -4.92 -14.57
C MET A 79 -5.66 -5.99 -15.27
N SER A 80 -5.45 -6.16 -16.59
CA SER A 80 -5.96 -7.30 -17.32
C SER A 80 -5.15 -8.58 -17.01
N ASP A 81 -5.65 -9.75 -17.43
CA ASP A 81 -4.92 -11.01 -17.25
C ASP A 81 -3.60 -11.02 -18.06
N GLU A 82 -3.59 -10.41 -19.23
CA GLU A 82 -2.39 -10.23 -20.04
C GLU A 82 -1.35 -9.35 -19.33
N GLN A 83 -1.78 -8.32 -18.59
CA GLN A 83 -0.88 -7.49 -17.81
C GLN A 83 -0.30 -8.22 -16.60
N ILE A 84 -1.06 -9.14 -15.96
CA ILE A 84 -0.51 -10.03 -14.92
C ILE A 84 0.54 -10.97 -15.52
N ALA A 85 0.26 -11.57 -16.68
CA ALA A 85 1.22 -12.43 -17.38
C ALA A 85 2.48 -11.66 -17.81
N LEU A 86 2.32 -10.41 -18.28
CA LEU A 86 3.44 -9.55 -18.64
C LEU A 86 4.27 -9.17 -17.40
N TRP A 87 3.64 -8.80 -16.29
CA TRP A 87 4.32 -8.54 -15.02
C TRP A 87 5.16 -9.75 -14.60
N ALA A 88 4.59 -10.95 -14.64
CA ALA A 88 5.30 -12.17 -14.29
C ALA A 88 6.50 -12.42 -15.23
N LYS A 89 6.33 -12.23 -16.53
CA LYS A 89 7.40 -12.38 -17.52
C LYS A 89 8.54 -11.36 -17.31
N GLN A 90 8.22 -10.11 -17.00
CA GLN A 90 9.21 -9.05 -16.70
C GLN A 90 10.05 -9.40 -15.47
N HIS A 91 9.48 -10.12 -14.51
CA HIS A 91 10.16 -10.60 -13.31
C HIS A 91 10.71 -12.04 -13.47
N GLN A 92 10.78 -12.56 -14.69
CA GLN A 92 11.33 -13.89 -15.02
C GLN A 92 10.62 -15.05 -14.29
N LEU A 93 9.35 -14.85 -13.93
CA LEU A 93 8.52 -15.90 -13.34
C LEU A 93 7.89 -16.77 -14.43
N SER A 94 7.87 -18.07 -14.21
CA SER A 94 7.21 -19.08 -15.03
C SER A 94 6.07 -19.74 -14.27
N PRO A 95 5.15 -20.44 -14.92
CA PRO A 95 4.06 -21.17 -14.26
C PRO A 95 4.50 -22.14 -13.15
N SER A 96 5.73 -22.68 -13.25
CA SER A 96 6.32 -23.56 -12.25
C SER A 96 7.12 -22.85 -11.15
N SER A 97 7.28 -21.54 -11.22
CA SER A 97 8.00 -20.77 -10.19
C SER A 97 7.30 -20.90 -8.85
N ALA A 98 8.06 -21.20 -7.78
CA ALA A 98 7.55 -21.17 -6.42
C ALA A 98 7.35 -19.71 -5.99
N ILE A 99 6.12 -19.36 -5.60
CA ILE A 99 5.75 -18.01 -5.15
C ILE A 99 5.17 -18.12 -3.73
N ALA A 100 5.60 -17.24 -2.83
CA ALA A 100 4.98 -17.11 -1.51
C ALA A 100 4.48 -15.68 -1.28
N LEU A 101 3.18 -15.54 -1.06
CA LEU A 101 2.50 -14.26 -0.85
C LEU A 101 2.55 -13.84 0.60
N TYR A 102 2.65 -12.54 0.85
CA TYR A 102 2.46 -11.95 2.17
C TYR A 102 1.78 -10.59 2.08
N GLY A 103 1.06 -10.27 3.15
CA GLY A 103 0.19 -9.12 3.30
C GLY A 103 -0.96 -9.49 4.22
N ASN A 104 -2.13 -8.94 4.01
CA ASN A 104 -3.34 -9.42 4.69
C ASN A 104 -4.02 -10.56 3.91
N ALA A 105 -4.87 -11.32 4.59
CA ALA A 105 -5.52 -12.51 4.02
C ALA A 105 -6.34 -12.20 2.76
N ARG A 106 -7.08 -11.08 2.74
CA ARG A 106 -7.91 -10.67 1.61
C ARG A 106 -7.05 -10.36 0.38
N ASP A 107 -6.00 -9.59 0.54
CA ASP A 107 -5.11 -9.18 -0.54
C ASP A 107 -4.35 -10.39 -1.10
N ASN A 108 -3.86 -11.27 -0.20
CA ASN A 108 -3.20 -12.52 -0.59
C ASN A 108 -4.14 -13.41 -1.43
N GLN A 109 -5.40 -13.55 -1.02
CA GLN A 109 -6.39 -14.35 -1.75
C GLN A 109 -6.67 -13.75 -3.14
N ALA A 110 -6.83 -12.44 -3.25
CA ALA A 110 -7.08 -11.76 -4.51
C ALA A 110 -5.90 -11.91 -5.49
N VAL A 111 -4.67 -11.68 -5.01
CA VAL A 111 -3.46 -11.84 -5.84
C VAL A 111 -3.28 -13.30 -6.26
N ARG A 112 -3.48 -14.24 -5.32
CA ARG A 112 -3.40 -15.68 -5.62
C ARG A 112 -4.33 -16.07 -6.76
N ALA A 113 -5.61 -15.69 -6.69
CA ALA A 113 -6.60 -16.02 -7.72
C ALA A 113 -6.18 -15.52 -9.12
N ARG A 114 -5.57 -14.31 -9.18
CA ARG A 114 -5.08 -13.75 -10.45
C ARG A 114 -3.85 -14.48 -10.98
N LEU A 115 -2.91 -14.87 -10.11
CA LEU A 115 -1.76 -15.68 -10.49
C LEU A 115 -2.16 -17.08 -10.93
N GLU A 116 -3.08 -17.74 -10.23
CA GLU A 116 -3.61 -19.07 -10.62
C GLU A 116 -4.30 -18.99 -11.99
N LYS A 117 -5.10 -17.96 -12.25
CA LYS A 117 -5.71 -17.70 -13.56
C LYS A 117 -4.67 -17.47 -14.67
N ALA A 118 -3.53 -16.85 -14.32
CA ALA A 118 -2.39 -16.70 -15.24
C ALA A 118 -1.53 -17.98 -15.38
N GLY A 119 -1.95 -19.09 -14.77
CA GLY A 119 -1.34 -20.42 -14.91
C GLY A 119 -0.27 -20.77 -13.87
N PHE A 120 -0.12 -19.99 -12.81
CA PHE A 120 0.80 -20.32 -11.72
C PHE A 120 0.20 -21.38 -10.79
N HIS A 121 0.93 -22.46 -10.54
CA HIS A 121 0.42 -23.62 -9.77
C HIS A 121 1.08 -23.77 -8.40
N SER A 122 2.20 -23.09 -8.15
CA SER A 122 2.98 -23.15 -6.91
C SER A 122 2.91 -21.84 -6.15
N VAL A 123 1.70 -21.45 -5.71
CA VAL A 123 1.46 -20.23 -4.94
C VAL A 123 1.10 -20.58 -3.50
N SER A 124 1.93 -20.17 -2.55
CA SER A 124 1.81 -20.41 -1.11
C SER A 124 1.73 -19.11 -0.32
N LEU A 125 1.70 -19.19 1.01
CA LEU A 125 1.84 -18.05 1.91
C LEU A 125 3.21 -18.03 2.57
N LEU A 126 3.75 -16.83 2.80
CA LEU A 126 4.93 -16.63 3.62
C LEU A 126 4.51 -16.45 5.09
N SER A 127 4.88 -17.42 5.95
CA SER A 127 4.38 -17.50 7.34
C SER A 127 5.15 -16.62 8.31
N ASP A 128 6.40 -16.26 8.00
CA ASP A 128 7.30 -15.46 8.82
C ASP A 128 7.60 -14.07 8.23
N ALA A 129 6.75 -13.61 7.31
CA ALA A 129 6.90 -12.30 6.67
C ALA A 129 6.82 -11.15 7.68
N LEU A 130 7.70 -10.16 7.49
CA LEU A 130 7.75 -8.90 8.25
C LEU A 130 8.04 -9.06 9.76
N GLN A 131 8.43 -10.25 10.23
CA GLN A 131 8.70 -10.51 11.63
C GLN A 131 10.12 -10.11 12.08
N THR A 132 11.03 -9.88 11.15
CA THR A 132 12.43 -9.50 11.43
C THR A 132 12.71 -8.14 10.77
N PRO A 133 12.47 -7.02 11.48
CA PRO A 133 12.58 -5.67 10.90
C PRO A 133 13.96 -5.36 10.33
N GLU A 134 15.02 -5.93 10.90
CA GLU A 134 16.42 -5.68 10.52
C GLU A 134 16.75 -6.21 9.13
N ARG A 135 16.03 -7.22 8.64
CA ARG A 135 16.24 -7.78 7.30
C ARG A 135 15.45 -7.07 6.22
N LEU A 136 14.46 -6.25 6.58
CA LEU A 136 13.57 -5.61 5.60
C LEU A 136 14.32 -4.59 4.74
N GLN A 137 14.02 -4.61 3.45
CA GLN A 137 14.56 -3.67 2.47
C GLN A 137 13.56 -2.53 2.25
N ARG A 138 14.09 -1.37 1.86
CA ARG A 138 13.30 -0.17 1.59
C ARG A 138 13.78 0.50 0.31
N LEU A 139 12.90 1.18 -0.39
CA LEU A 139 13.29 2.10 -1.44
C LEU A 139 14.10 3.26 -0.83
N PRO A 140 15.29 3.57 -1.35
CA PRO A 140 16.02 4.76 -0.91
C PRO A 140 15.13 6.01 -1.04
N HIS A 141 15.14 6.86 -0.02
CA HIS A 141 14.37 8.11 0.03
C HIS A 141 12.86 7.93 -0.14
N PHE A 142 12.29 6.78 0.28
CA PHE A 142 10.86 6.52 0.19
C PHE A 142 10.01 7.60 0.89
N GLU A 143 10.55 8.27 1.91
CA GLU A 143 9.92 9.36 2.66
C GLU A 143 9.58 10.57 1.78
N GLN A 144 10.25 10.70 0.62
CA GLN A 144 9.96 11.74 -0.37
C GLN A 144 8.77 11.38 -1.29
N LEU A 145 8.23 10.17 -1.19
CA LEU A 145 7.12 9.66 -2.00
C LEU A 145 5.94 9.31 -1.09
N VAL A 146 5.18 10.32 -0.70
CA VAL A 146 4.00 10.14 0.17
C VAL A 146 2.80 9.58 -0.61
N TYR A 147 1.93 8.86 0.08
CA TYR A 147 0.72 8.27 -0.50
C TYR A 147 -0.54 9.04 -0.07
N PRO A 148 -1.66 8.95 -0.82
CA PRO A 148 -2.84 9.80 -0.61
C PRO A 148 -3.39 9.79 0.81
N GLN A 149 -3.47 8.62 1.46
CA GLN A 149 -3.97 8.51 2.84
C GLN A 149 -3.07 9.22 3.83
N TRP A 150 -1.75 9.26 3.59
CA TRP A 150 -0.80 9.99 4.43
C TRP A 150 -1.10 11.50 4.41
N ILE A 151 -1.28 12.08 3.19
CA ILE A 151 -1.64 13.50 3.03
C ILE A 151 -2.99 13.78 3.70
N HIS A 152 -3.98 12.91 3.47
CA HIS A 152 -5.30 13.07 4.06
C HIS A 152 -5.28 13.05 5.60
N GLN A 153 -4.49 12.16 6.20
CA GLN A 153 -4.32 12.11 7.65
C GLN A 153 -3.61 13.36 8.17
N LEU A 154 -2.54 13.82 7.48
CA LEU A 154 -1.82 15.04 7.83
C LEU A 154 -2.75 16.26 7.80
N GLN A 155 -3.58 16.40 6.76
CA GLN A 155 -4.57 17.48 6.64
C GLN A 155 -5.62 17.45 7.76
N GLN A 156 -5.91 16.27 8.33
CA GLN A 156 -6.81 16.11 9.48
C GLN A 156 -6.12 16.35 10.84
N GLY A 157 -4.84 16.72 10.85
CA GLY A 157 -4.05 16.86 12.08
C GLY A 157 -3.78 15.55 12.81
N LYS A 158 -3.93 14.41 12.12
CA LYS A 158 -3.61 13.10 12.68
C LYS A 158 -2.10 12.85 12.62
N PRO A 159 -1.54 12.11 13.58
CA PRO A 159 -0.13 11.75 13.55
C PRO A 159 0.17 10.86 12.33
N VAL A 160 1.21 11.21 11.60
CA VAL A 160 1.76 10.43 10.47
C VAL A 160 3.27 10.24 10.67
N VAL A 161 3.80 9.14 10.15
CA VAL A 161 5.25 8.89 10.16
C VAL A 161 5.94 9.92 9.27
N ALA A 162 7.10 10.42 9.66
CA ALA A 162 7.86 11.44 8.93
C ALA A 162 7.02 12.69 8.60
N ALA A 163 6.19 13.14 9.56
CA ALA A 163 5.48 14.40 9.42
C ALA A 163 6.47 15.56 9.18
N PRO A 164 6.14 16.53 8.32
CA PRO A 164 6.99 17.69 8.12
C PRO A 164 7.13 18.49 9.42
N GLU A 165 8.30 19.05 9.65
CA GLU A 165 8.54 20.02 10.72
C GLU A 165 8.10 21.42 10.25
N GLY A 166 7.22 22.08 10.99
CA GLY A 166 6.72 23.42 10.67
C GLY A 166 5.59 23.44 9.65
N ASP A 167 5.43 24.58 8.97
CA ASP A 167 4.37 24.80 7.98
C ASP A 167 4.64 24.02 6.68
N TRP A 168 3.58 23.54 6.06
CA TRP A 168 3.65 22.77 4.83
C TRP A 168 2.53 23.18 3.87
N LYS A 169 2.72 22.90 2.59
CA LYS A 169 1.72 23.14 1.54
C LYS A 169 1.63 21.94 0.60
N VAL A 170 0.45 21.69 0.09
CA VAL A 170 0.22 20.78 -1.04
C VAL A 170 0.14 21.63 -2.30
N ILE A 171 0.90 21.26 -3.31
CA ILE A 171 0.94 21.96 -4.60
C ILE A 171 0.71 20.92 -5.70
N GLU A 172 -0.24 21.20 -6.59
CA GLU A 172 -0.32 20.52 -7.89
C GLU A 172 0.56 21.26 -8.87
N ALA A 173 1.55 20.58 -9.43
CA ALA A 173 2.39 21.08 -10.49
C ALA A 173 2.00 20.43 -11.83
N ALA A 174 1.57 21.23 -12.81
CA ALA A 174 1.21 20.72 -14.12
C ALA A 174 1.52 21.76 -15.20
N TRP A 175 1.59 21.32 -16.45
CA TRP A 175 1.92 22.18 -17.56
C TRP A 175 0.70 22.95 -18.09
N GLY A 176 0.83 24.27 -18.19
CA GLY A 176 -0.14 25.17 -18.80
C GLY A 176 -1.32 25.51 -17.89
N ALA A 177 -2.48 25.77 -18.47
CA ALA A 177 -3.65 26.21 -17.72
C ALA A 177 -4.20 25.12 -16.77
N PRO A 178 -4.74 25.49 -15.58
CA PRO A 178 -5.15 24.57 -14.51
C PRO A 178 -6.45 23.79 -14.82
N LYS A 179 -6.59 23.21 -16.00
CA LYS A 179 -7.85 22.59 -16.47
C LYS A 179 -8.28 21.42 -15.58
N PHE A 180 -7.36 20.51 -15.27
CA PHE A 180 -7.65 19.33 -14.45
C PHE A 180 -7.72 19.68 -12.97
N TYR A 181 -6.87 20.59 -12.49
CA TYR A 181 -6.93 21.14 -11.14
C TYR A 181 -8.31 21.76 -10.84
N LEU A 182 -8.89 22.51 -11.77
CA LEU A 182 -10.23 23.12 -11.60
C LEU A 182 -11.35 22.08 -11.57
N LEU A 183 -11.15 20.89 -12.16
CA LEU A 183 -12.13 19.81 -12.11
C LEU A 183 -12.04 19.02 -10.82
N ASN A 184 -10.82 18.68 -10.37
CA ASN A 184 -10.60 17.90 -9.16
C ASN A 184 -9.14 18.04 -8.70
N HIS A 185 -8.92 18.37 -7.45
CA HIS A 185 -7.59 18.48 -6.83
C HIS A 185 -7.63 18.09 -5.36
N ILE A 186 -6.47 17.89 -4.74
CA ILE A 186 -6.39 17.64 -3.30
C ILE A 186 -6.91 18.90 -2.56
N PRO A 187 -7.89 18.79 -1.65
CA PRO A 187 -8.43 19.94 -0.94
C PRO A 187 -7.33 20.81 -0.30
N GLY A 188 -7.38 22.11 -0.57
CA GLY A 188 -6.38 23.06 -0.08
C GLY A 188 -5.05 23.09 -0.85
N ALA A 189 -4.89 22.30 -1.90
CA ALA A 189 -3.72 22.38 -2.77
C ALA A 189 -3.71 23.70 -3.55
N GLY A 190 -2.52 24.29 -3.72
CA GLY A 190 -2.26 25.35 -4.69
C GLY A 190 -1.93 24.77 -6.06
N TYR A 191 -1.85 25.63 -7.07
CA TYR A 191 -1.46 25.24 -8.44
C TYR A 191 -0.22 26.01 -8.88
N ILE A 192 0.73 25.32 -9.49
CA ILE A 192 1.90 25.89 -10.16
C ILE A 192 1.93 25.41 -11.61
N ASP A 193 1.98 26.34 -12.56
CA ASP A 193 2.29 26.02 -13.94
C ASP A 193 3.80 25.76 -14.09
N THR A 194 4.18 24.58 -14.62
CA THR A 194 5.60 24.24 -14.77
C THR A 194 6.36 25.18 -15.69
N ASN A 195 5.69 25.96 -16.57
CA ASN A 195 6.30 27.06 -17.31
C ASN A 195 6.88 28.18 -16.40
N GLU A 196 6.51 28.21 -15.12
CA GLU A 196 7.10 29.13 -14.13
C GLU A 196 8.46 28.62 -13.59
N VAL A 197 8.74 27.32 -13.74
CA VAL A 197 9.97 26.69 -13.18
C VAL A 197 10.96 26.23 -14.24
N GLU A 198 10.52 26.12 -15.50
CA GLU A 198 11.34 25.68 -16.64
C GLU A 198 11.04 26.52 -17.89
N SER A 199 11.92 26.51 -18.87
CA SER A 199 11.77 27.29 -20.10
C SER A 199 12.38 26.62 -21.33
N GLU A 200 11.75 26.88 -22.48
CA GLU A 200 12.30 26.50 -23.77
C GLU A 200 13.70 27.09 -24.04
N PRO A 201 14.48 26.50 -24.94
CA PRO A 201 14.17 25.34 -25.81
C PRO A 201 14.48 23.98 -25.18
N LEU A 202 15.22 23.92 -24.04
CA LEU A 202 15.70 22.68 -23.45
C LEU A 202 14.94 22.30 -22.17
N TRP A 203 13.92 23.06 -21.83
CA TRP A 203 13.12 22.86 -20.59
C TRP A 203 13.98 22.77 -19.34
N ASN A 204 15.04 23.59 -19.31
CA ASN A 204 15.89 23.69 -18.16
C ASN A 204 15.27 24.60 -17.09
N LYS A 205 15.64 24.33 -15.86
CA LYS A 205 15.28 25.17 -14.70
C LYS A 205 15.57 26.64 -14.98
N VAL A 206 14.60 27.52 -14.72
CA VAL A 206 14.79 28.97 -14.76
C VAL A 206 15.81 29.44 -13.70
N SER A 207 16.25 30.68 -13.76
CA SER A 207 17.20 31.24 -12.80
C SER A 207 16.67 31.17 -11.35
N ASP A 208 17.57 31.14 -10.39
CA ASP A 208 17.21 31.07 -8.96
C ASP A 208 16.38 32.28 -8.52
N ASP A 209 16.60 33.47 -9.11
CA ASP A 209 15.80 34.66 -8.78
C ASP A 209 14.35 34.53 -9.30
N LYS A 210 14.17 33.94 -10.48
CA LYS A 210 12.81 33.63 -10.97
C LYS A 210 12.13 32.58 -10.11
N LEU A 211 12.85 31.54 -9.69
CA LEU A 211 12.30 30.51 -8.77
C LEU A 211 11.90 31.15 -7.44
N LYS A 212 12.74 31.98 -6.84
CA LYS A 212 12.40 32.68 -5.57
C LYS A 212 11.15 33.55 -5.73
N ALA A 213 11.06 34.31 -6.83
CA ALA A 213 9.88 35.13 -7.10
C ALA A 213 8.61 34.28 -7.29
N MET A 214 8.71 33.13 -7.97
CA MET A 214 7.61 32.18 -8.13
C MET A 214 7.20 31.59 -6.79
N LEU A 215 8.14 31.09 -5.98
CA LEU A 215 7.85 30.53 -4.66
C LEU A 215 7.14 31.58 -3.78
N ALA A 216 7.65 32.82 -3.72
CA ALA A 216 7.01 33.91 -2.97
C ALA A 216 5.59 34.22 -3.48
N LYS A 217 5.35 34.21 -4.81
CA LYS A 217 4.02 34.39 -5.42
C LYS A 217 3.03 33.32 -4.93
N HIS A 218 3.48 32.09 -4.73
CA HIS A 218 2.66 30.98 -4.24
C HIS A 218 2.69 30.84 -2.71
N GLY A 219 3.34 31.79 -2.01
CA GLY A 219 3.42 31.84 -0.55
C GLY A 219 4.25 30.71 0.05
N ILE A 220 5.31 30.31 -0.63
CA ILE A 220 6.29 29.30 -0.20
C ILE A 220 7.60 30.02 0.18
#